data_61e7320b0fba85e8231ea22545154f6b
#
_entry.id   61e7320b0fba85e8231ea22545154f6b
#
_cell.length_a   1.000
_cell.length_b   1.000
_cell.length_c   1.000
_cell.angle_alpha   90.00
_cell.angle_beta   90.00
_cell.angle_gamma   90.00
#
_symmetry.space_group_name_H-M   'P 1'
#
loop_
_entity.id
_entity.type
_entity.pdbx_description
1 polymer ?
#
loop_
_entity_poly.entity_id
_entity_poly.type
_entity_poly.pdbx_seq_one_letter_code
_entity_poly.pdbx_strand_id
1 'polypeptide(L)'
;ESRVYLEYCIARLSAYRNLWWSLANEYEVLYEKSLDDWDEYGKILMEKDIYVHLISIHDIIAPYPKRTWMTHCSIQSGELHRIIFWKREYGIPIIIDECGYEGDLPYNWGNLSAFEMVQRFWWTVCRGGFCTHGETYDRSNEVLWWAKGGQLYGESVKRIAFLKALLYSLPGPWKASEAVLVNPNQDETTEDATESPFHRLLNKASPEAQDTYTIANSPMTLEGNTHELEYFGRYCPGKKELHLPENGSYKVEIIDIWEMTRRLSVEGINGKVKIGLPAKE
;
A
#
# COMPACT_ATOMS: atom_id res chain seq x y z
N GLU A 1 24.86 20.90 -16.56
CA GLU A 1 25.21 20.90 -15.11
C GLU A 1 24.62 19.69 -14.37
N SER A 2 23.33 19.41 -14.50
CA SER A 2 22.66 18.30 -13.81
C SER A 2 23.29 16.92 -14.06
N ARG A 3 23.69 16.64 -15.30
CA ARG A 3 24.39 15.40 -15.65
C ARG A 3 25.73 15.26 -14.92
N VAL A 4 26.54 16.29 -14.89
CA VAL A 4 27.85 16.28 -14.18
C VAL A 4 27.64 16.07 -12.69
N TYR A 5 26.61 16.69 -12.12
CA TYR A 5 26.25 16.51 -10.72
C TYR A 5 25.82 15.07 -10.43
N LEU A 6 24.96 14.50 -11.27
CA LEU A 6 24.51 13.11 -11.13
C LEU A 6 25.71 12.13 -11.19
N GLU A 7 26.58 12.28 -12.19
CA GLU A 7 27.78 11.44 -12.33
C GLU A 7 28.73 11.58 -11.13
N TYR A 8 28.85 12.78 -10.58
CA TYR A 8 29.60 13.01 -9.34
C TYR A 8 28.95 12.29 -8.15
N CYS A 9 27.63 12.38 -7.99
CA CYS A 9 26.92 11.69 -6.93
C CYS A 9 27.09 10.16 -7.03
N ILE A 10 26.98 9.60 -8.25
CA ILE A 10 27.20 8.18 -8.47
C ILE A 10 28.62 7.78 -8.05
N ALA A 11 29.63 8.52 -8.50
CA ALA A 11 31.03 8.22 -8.17
C ALA A 11 31.34 8.30 -6.67
N ARG A 12 30.59 9.12 -5.93
CA ARG A 12 30.84 9.33 -4.47
C ARG A 12 30.00 8.42 -3.59
N LEU A 13 28.80 8.04 -4.01
CA LEU A 13 27.80 7.46 -3.15
C LEU A 13 27.48 5.99 -3.47
N SER A 14 27.72 5.53 -4.69
CA SER A 14 27.33 4.17 -5.09
C SER A 14 28.01 3.04 -4.31
N ALA A 15 29.09 3.32 -3.55
CA ALA A 15 29.71 2.33 -2.68
C ALA A 15 28.89 2.02 -1.40
N TYR A 16 27.87 2.82 -1.08
CA TYR A 16 27.03 2.61 0.10
C TYR A 16 25.88 1.67 -0.23
N ARG A 17 25.87 0.48 0.31
CA ARG A 17 24.87 -0.57 0.05
C ARG A 17 23.41 -0.24 0.45
N ASN A 18 23.19 0.76 1.27
CA ASN A 18 21.91 1.23 1.76
C ASN A 18 21.40 2.47 1.01
N LEU A 19 21.81 2.62 -0.24
CA LEU A 19 21.44 3.71 -1.11
C LEU A 19 20.30 3.28 -2.04
N TRP A 20 19.37 4.19 -2.29
CA TRP A 20 18.40 4.15 -3.39
C TRP A 20 18.49 5.45 -4.14
N TRP A 21 18.33 5.40 -5.45
CA TRP A 21 18.31 6.59 -6.31
C TRP A 21 16.88 7.01 -6.57
N SER A 22 16.53 8.25 -6.21
CA SER A 22 15.35 8.94 -6.73
C SER A 22 15.83 10.11 -7.58
N LEU A 23 15.41 10.14 -8.86
CA LEU A 23 15.86 11.17 -9.79
C LEU A 23 15.29 12.54 -9.46
N ALA A 24 14.09 12.59 -8.91
CA ALA A 24 13.45 13.81 -8.44
C ALA A 24 12.43 13.49 -7.36
N ASN A 25 12.14 14.45 -6.52
CA ASN A 25 10.90 14.58 -5.79
C ASN A 25 9.94 15.39 -6.68
N GLU A 26 8.69 14.90 -6.85
CA GLU A 26 7.65 15.62 -7.60
C GLU A 26 8.14 16.11 -8.98
N TYR A 27 8.55 15.17 -9.83
CA TYR A 27 9.25 15.48 -11.09
C TYR A 27 8.50 16.46 -12.00
N GLU A 28 7.16 16.50 -11.91
CA GLU A 28 6.31 17.35 -12.74
C GLU A 28 6.45 18.85 -12.41
N VAL A 29 6.88 19.20 -11.20
CA VAL A 29 7.10 20.63 -10.83
C VAL A 29 8.43 21.17 -11.33
N LEU A 30 9.28 20.33 -11.89
CA LEU A 30 10.52 20.75 -12.52
C LEU A 30 10.31 21.06 -14.01
N TYR A 31 9.56 22.13 -14.28
CA TYR A 31 9.07 22.53 -15.62
C TYR A 31 10.13 22.65 -16.70
N GLU A 32 11.39 22.82 -16.31
CA GLU A 32 12.53 22.91 -17.24
C GLU A 32 13.03 21.55 -17.70
N LYS A 33 12.47 20.45 -17.17
CA LYS A 33 12.84 19.08 -17.50
C LYS A 33 11.75 18.39 -18.28
N SER A 34 12.16 17.73 -19.36
CA SER A 34 11.30 16.85 -20.14
C SER A 34 11.39 15.40 -19.65
N LEU A 35 10.48 14.55 -20.14
CA LEU A 35 10.59 13.10 -19.90
C LEU A 35 11.89 12.52 -20.47
N ASP A 36 12.38 13.06 -21.59
CA ASP A 36 13.64 12.61 -22.21
C ASP A 36 14.86 12.92 -21.33
N ASP A 37 14.86 14.08 -20.62
CA ASP A 37 15.90 14.40 -19.64
C ASP A 37 15.95 13.38 -18.51
N TRP A 38 14.79 13.03 -17.96
CA TRP A 38 14.69 12.03 -16.88
C TRP A 38 15.10 10.63 -17.37
N ASP A 39 14.70 10.26 -18.58
CA ASP A 39 15.10 9.01 -19.21
C ASP A 39 16.62 8.94 -19.46
N GLU A 40 17.26 10.05 -19.82
CA GLU A 40 18.73 10.13 -19.91
C GLU A 40 19.38 9.89 -18.54
N TYR A 41 18.88 10.54 -17.49
CA TYR A 41 19.43 10.36 -16.13
C TYR A 41 19.24 8.93 -15.61
N GLY A 42 18.09 8.33 -15.86
CA GLY A 42 17.85 6.93 -15.50
C GLY A 42 18.83 5.97 -16.21
N LYS A 43 19.09 6.19 -17.49
CA LYS A 43 20.08 5.41 -18.25
C LYS A 43 21.51 5.60 -17.72
N ILE A 44 21.89 6.84 -17.37
CA ILE A 44 23.20 7.12 -16.75
C ILE A 44 23.37 6.35 -15.45
N LEU A 45 22.34 6.29 -14.59
CA LEU A 45 22.37 5.49 -13.37
C LEU A 45 22.57 4.00 -13.66
N MET A 46 21.80 3.44 -14.61
CA MET A 46 21.95 2.04 -15.01
C MET A 46 23.36 1.71 -15.53
N GLU A 47 23.98 2.62 -16.26
CA GLU A 47 25.29 2.42 -16.86
C GLU A 47 26.44 2.60 -15.87
N LYS A 48 26.33 3.56 -14.94
CA LYS A 48 27.45 4.01 -14.11
C LYS A 48 27.38 3.52 -12.67
N ASP A 49 26.21 3.14 -12.17
CA ASP A 49 26.10 2.53 -10.85
C ASP A 49 26.41 1.03 -10.91
N ILE A 50 27.64 0.71 -10.68
CA ILE A 50 28.16 -0.67 -10.76
C ILE A 50 27.59 -1.61 -9.68
N TYR A 51 26.96 -1.07 -8.65
CA TYR A 51 26.34 -1.85 -7.56
C TYR A 51 24.85 -2.12 -7.78
N VAL A 52 24.27 -1.56 -8.84
CA VAL A 52 22.87 -1.83 -9.28
C VAL A 52 21.86 -1.53 -8.16
N HIS A 53 21.94 -0.33 -7.61
CA HIS A 53 20.97 0.13 -6.63
C HIS A 53 19.58 0.33 -7.23
N LEU A 54 18.58 0.39 -6.37
CA LEU A 54 17.22 0.67 -6.78
C LEU A 54 17.09 2.10 -7.32
N ILE A 55 16.32 2.26 -8.40
CA ILE A 55 16.14 3.52 -9.13
C ILE A 55 14.66 3.81 -9.29
N SER A 56 14.24 5.01 -8.94
CA SER A 56 12.88 5.52 -9.13
C SER A 56 12.88 7.01 -9.49
N ILE A 57 11.69 7.52 -9.67
CA ILE A 57 11.38 8.94 -9.74
C ILE A 57 10.03 9.16 -9.08
N HIS A 58 9.89 10.20 -8.29
CA HIS A 58 8.69 10.47 -7.51
C HIS A 58 7.78 11.48 -8.22
N ASP A 59 6.49 11.16 -8.26
CA ASP A 59 5.43 11.98 -8.86
C ASP A 59 4.69 12.83 -7.83
N ILE A 60 3.87 13.77 -8.33
CA ILE A 60 2.87 14.49 -7.55
C ILE A 60 1.46 14.35 -8.15
N ILE A 61 1.36 14.21 -9.47
CA ILE A 61 0.08 14.18 -10.18
C ILE A 61 -0.22 12.79 -10.73
N ALA A 62 0.79 12.19 -11.40
CA ALA A 62 0.64 10.90 -12.05
C ALA A 62 1.95 10.12 -12.06
N PRO A 63 1.90 8.80 -11.83
CA PRO A 63 3.08 7.96 -11.87
C PRO A 63 3.85 8.13 -13.17
N TYR A 64 5.18 8.17 -13.05
CA TYR A 64 6.06 8.29 -14.22
C TYR A 64 5.83 7.12 -15.18
N PRO A 65 5.76 7.35 -16.49
CA PRO A 65 5.56 6.27 -17.47
C PRO A 65 6.61 5.18 -17.32
N LYS A 66 6.18 3.90 -17.36
CA LYS A 66 7.07 2.75 -17.19
C LYS A 66 8.30 2.82 -18.09
N ARG A 67 9.47 2.60 -17.49
CA ARG A 67 10.77 2.56 -18.17
C ARG A 67 11.60 1.38 -17.68
N THR A 68 12.54 0.94 -18.50
CA THR A 68 13.44 -0.17 -18.18
C THR A 68 14.43 0.12 -17.07
N TRP A 69 14.71 1.39 -16.81
CA TRP A 69 15.60 1.82 -15.74
C TRP A 69 14.90 1.86 -14.36
N MET A 70 13.57 1.88 -14.32
CA MET A 70 12.83 1.88 -13.06
C MET A 70 12.85 0.50 -12.41
N THR A 71 13.23 0.43 -11.16
CA THR A 71 13.19 -0.79 -10.35
C THR A 71 11.93 -0.88 -9.51
N HIS A 72 11.30 0.25 -9.22
CA HIS A 72 10.04 0.38 -8.49
C HIS A 72 9.35 1.70 -8.87
N CYS A 73 8.05 1.79 -8.64
CA CYS A 73 7.31 3.04 -8.71
C CYS A 73 7.37 3.73 -7.34
N SER A 74 7.60 5.03 -7.36
CA SER A 74 7.56 5.93 -6.21
C SER A 74 6.40 6.90 -6.43
N ILE A 75 5.32 6.76 -5.65
CA ILE A 75 4.02 7.36 -5.93
C ILE A 75 3.54 8.20 -4.75
N GLN A 76 3.11 9.43 -5.05
CA GLN A 76 2.39 10.30 -4.11
C GLN A 76 0.89 10.16 -4.32
N SER A 77 0.21 9.45 -3.45
CA SER A 77 -1.24 9.28 -3.56
C SER A 77 -1.92 8.85 -2.28
N GLY A 78 -3.12 9.39 -2.05
CA GLY A 78 -4.07 8.89 -1.07
C GLY A 78 -5.05 7.84 -1.63
N GLU A 79 -5.04 7.60 -2.96
CA GLU A 79 -5.93 6.65 -3.64
C GLU A 79 -5.38 5.21 -3.61
N LEU A 80 -5.23 4.67 -2.42
CA LEU A 80 -4.52 3.39 -2.19
C LEU A 80 -5.19 2.18 -2.81
N HIS A 81 -6.47 2.29 -3.19
CA HIS A 81 -7.17 1.25 -3.95
C HIS A 81 -6.54 1.04 -5.34
N ARG A 82 -5.87 2.05 -5.90
CA ARG A 82 -5.22 1.99 -7.21
C ARG A 82 -3.93 1.17 -7.25
N ILE A 83 -3.39 0.78 -6.11
CA ILE A 83 -2.16 -0.03 -6.04
C ILE A 83 -2.26 -1.29 -6.92
N ILE A 84 -3.43 -1.94 -6.95
CA ILE A 84 -3.63 -3.14 -7.77
C ILE A 84 -3.51 -2.83 -9.26
N PHE A 85 -4.05 -1.68 -9.72
CA PHE A 85 -3.90 -1.24 -11.12
C PHE A 85 -2.43 -0.95 -11.44
N TRP A 86 -1.76 -0.17 -10.60
CA TRP A 86 -0.35 0.14 -10.80
C TRP A 86 0.51 -1.11 -10.81
N LYS A 87 0.24 -2.08 -9.94
CA LYS A 87 0.95 -3.38 -9.97
C LYS A 87 0.77 -4.11 -11.28
N ARG A 88 -0.44 -4.13 -11.84
CA ARG A 88 -0.73 -4.76 -13.14
C ARG A 88 -0.04 -4.03 -14.29
N GLU A 89 -0.11 -2.70 -14.30
CA GLU A 89 0.45 -1.86 -15.34
C GLU A 89 1.98 -1.91 -15.36
N TYR A 90 2.59 -1.71 -14.20
CA TYR A 90 4.04 -1.58 -14.11
C TYR A 90 4.76 -2.92 -13.96
N GLY A 91 4.17 -3.91 -13.30
CA GLY A 91 4.79 -5.21 -13.06
C GLY A 91 6.06 -5.15 -12.20
N ILE A 92 6.26 -4.07 -11.45
CA ILE A 92 7.36 -3.81 -10.52
C ILE A 92 6.77 -3.40 -9.15
N PRO A 93 7.56 -3.41 -8.07
CA PRO A 93 7.09 -2.98 -6.75
C PRO A 93 6.49 -1.56 -6.78
N ILE A 94 5.40 -1.37 -6.03
CA ILE A 94 4.76 -0.07 -5.85
C ILE A 94 5.07 0.42 -4.44
N ILE A 95 5.68 1.59 -4.33
CA ILE A 95 5.95 2.28 -3.08
C ILE A 95 5.14 3.56 -3.07
N ILE A 96 4.25 3.69 -2.10
CA ILE A 96 3.55 4.93 -1.82
C ILE A 96 4.46 5.74 -0.90
N ASP A 97 5.29 6.58 -1.50
CA ASP A 97 6.27 7.36 -0.76
C ASP A 97 5.63 8.52 0.01
N GLU A 98 4.52 9.04 -0.52
CA GLU A 98 3.75 10.07 0.14
C GLU A 98 2.25 9.73 0.07
N CYS A 99 1.72 9.21 1.17
CA CYS A 99 0.28 8.95 1.28
C CYS A 99 -0.47 10.06 2.04
N GLY A 100 0.16 11.21 2.26
CA GLY A 100 -0.22 12.21 3.24
C GLY A 100 0.43 11.94 4.59
N TYR A 101 0.30 12.89 5.53
CA TYR A 101 1.07 12.90 6.77
C TYR A 101 0.15 13.02 7.99
N GLU A 102 0.48 12.29 9.05
CA GLU A 102 -0.14 12.49 10.35
C GLU A 102 0.28 13.85 10.91
N GLY A 103 -0.69 14.70 11.30
CA GLY A 103 -0.32 16.03 11.72
C GLY A 103 -1.48 16.96 12.04
N ASP A 104 -1.18 18.25 12.14
CA ASP A 104 -2.11 19.30 12.52
C ASP A 104 -2.06 20.54 11.61
N LEU A 105 -1.49 20.42 10.42
CA LEU A 105 -1.46 21.51 9.44
C LEU A 105 -2.86 21.85 8.89
N PRO A 106 -3.08 23.08 8.42
CA PRO A 106 -4.34 23.45 7.79
C PRO A 106 -4.55 22.89 6.38
N TYR A 107 -3.70 21.96 5.94
CA TYR A 107 -3.72 21.34 4.61
C TYR A 107 -4.11 19.88 4.70
N ASN A 108 -4.95 19.41 3.79
CA ASN A 108 -5.46 18.04 3.76
C ASN A 108 -4.39 16.94 3.67
N TRP A 109 -3.23 17.27 3.10
CA TRP A 109 -2.10 16.34 3.01
C TRP A 109 -1.31 16.20 4.33
N GLY A 110 -1.42 17.19 5.23
CA GLY A 110 -0.61 17.30 6.46
C GLY A 110 -1.43 17.35 7.75
N ASN A 111 -2.66 16.82 7.76
CA ASN A 111 -3.51 16.74 8.95
C ASN A 111 -4.29 15.43 9.06
N LEU A 112 -3.68 14.35 8.60
CA LEU A 112 -4.26 13.04 8.81
C LEU A 112 -4.28 12.71 10.30
N SER A 113 -5.35 12.06 10.75
CA SER A 113 -5.36 11.45 12.07
C SER A 113 -4.42 10.24 12.10
N ALA A 114 -3.94 9.88 13.28
CA ALA A 114 -3.16 8.65 13.47
C ALA A 114 -3.92 7.41 12.97
N PHE A 115 -5.25 7.38 13.19
CA PHE A 115 -6.10 6.30 12.71
C PHE A 115 -6.08 6.20 11.19
N GLU A 116 -6.23 7.32 10.48
CA GLU A 116 -6.16 7.36 9.02
C GLU A 116 -4.79 6.91 8.51
N MET A 117 -3.71 7.35 9.14
CA MET A 117 -2.36 6.94 8.78
C MET A 117 -2.17 5.43 8.92
N VAL A 118 -2.61 4.84 10.03
CA VAL A 118 -2.57 3.38 10.26
C VAL A 118 -3.38 2.65 9.21
N GLN A 119 -4.60 3.12 8.89
CA GLN A 119 -5.43 2.55 7.83
C GLN A 119 -4.74 2.55 6.47
N ARG A 120 -4.07 3.65 6.11
CA ARG A 120 -3.33 3.78 4.85
C ARG A 120 -2.20 2.76 4.74
N PHE A 121 -1.46 2.52 5.81
CA PHE A 121 -0.43 1.49 5.84
C PHE A 121 -1.01 0.09 5.66
N TRP A 122 -2.06 -0.26 6.39
CA TRP A 122 -2.69 -1.56 6.25
C TRP A 122 -3.29 -1.76 4.85
N TRP A 123 -3.95 -0.75 4.30
CA TRP A 123 -4.49 -0.80 2.95
C TRP A 123 -3.40 -1.03 1.90
N THR A 124 -2.32 -0.28 2.00
CA THR A 124 -1.20 -0.40 1.07
C THR A 124 -0.59 -1.78 1.11
N VAL A 125 -0.26 -2.26 2.30
CA VAL A 125 0.42 -3.55 2.49
C VAL A 125 -0.49 -4.71 2.09
N CYS A 126 -1.77 -4.70 2.49
CA CYS A 126 -2.71 -5.76 2.13
C CYS A 126 -3.09 -5.76 0.64
N ARG A 127 -2.76 -4.73 -0.11
CA ARG A 127 -2.80 -4.72 -1.59
C ARG A 127 -1.46 -5.03 -2.25
N GLY A 128 -0.46 -5.38 -1.45
CA GLY A 128 0.87 -5.76 -1.93
C GLY A 128 1.73 -4.61 -2.40
N GLY A 129 1.51 -3.41 -1.85
CA GLY A 129 2.39 -2.25 -1.96
C GLY A 129 3.22 -2.03 -0.70
N PHE A 130 4.06 -1.02 -0.76
CA PHE A 130 4.84 -0.52 0.37
C PHE A 130 4.46 0.93 0.65
N CYS A 131 4.62 1.38 1.89
CA CYS A 131 4.26 2.73 2.29
C CYS A 131 5.34 3.34 3.18
N THR A 132 5.57 4.64 3.06
CA THR A 132 6.43 5.39 3.96
C THR A 132 5.64 6.27 4.91
N HIS A 133 6.24 6.59 6.04
CA HIS A 133 5.62 7.38 7.09
C HIS A 133 6.24 8.77 7.16
N GLY A 134 5.40 9.77 7.43
CA GLY A 134 5.82 11.12 7.76
C GLY A 134 4.82 11.80 8.68
N GLU A 135 5.30 12.78 9.43
CA GLU A 135 4.51 13.62 10.34
C GLU A 135 4.67 15.09 10.01
N THR A 136 3.62 15.85 10.27
CA THR A 136 3.53 17.29 10.00
C THR A 136 2.91 18.05 11.16
N TYR A 137 3.32 17.71 12.39
CA TYR A 137 2.93 18.45 13.58
C TYR A 137 3.69 19.76 13.67
N ASP A 138 2.97 20.89 13.70
CA ASP A 138 3.55 22.21 13.95
C ASP A 138 3.95 22.35 15.42
N ARG A 139 5.23 22.60 15.66
CA ARG A 139 5.80 22.76 17.01
C ARG A 139 6.66 23.99 17.08
N SER A 140 6.44 24.80 18.11
CA SER A 140 7.10 26.09 18.29
C SER A 140 8.62 26.01 18.43
N ASN A 141 9.17 24.84 18.77
CA ASN A 141 10.59 24.59 18.90
C ASN A 141 11.26 24.12 17.60
N GLU A 142 10.49 24.01 16.50
CA GLU A 142 10.98 23.54 15.20
C GLU A 142 10.82 24.63 14.14
N VAL A 143 11.89 24.90 13.40
CA VAL A 143 11.88 25.92 12.32
C VAL A 143 11.38 25.33 11.00
N LEU A 144 11.77 24.11 10.70
CA LEU A 144 11.33 23.34 9.52
C LEU A 144 11.07 21.91 9.97
N TRP A 145 9.91 21.68 10.52
CA TRP A 145 9.53 20.43 11.16
C TRP A 145 9.60 19.21 10.22
N TRP A 146 9.29 19.34 8.92
CA TRP A 146 9.39 18.23 7.96
C TRP A 146 10.80 18.03 7.39
N ALA A 147 11.70 18.99 7.51
CA ALA A 147 13.04 18.96 6.92
C ALA A 147 14.16 18.65 7.91
N LYS A 148 13.88 18.59 9.19
CA LYS A 148 14.89 18.43 10.25
C LYS A 148 15.03 17.01 10.80
N GLY A 149 14.09 16.12 10.46
CA GLY A 149 14.06 14.80 11.07
C GLY A 149 13.90 14.86 12.60
N GLY A 150 12.94 15.66 13.06
CA GLY A 150 12.69 15.91 14.46
C GLY A 150 12.15 14.71 15.25
N GLN A 151 11.63 14.96 16.43
CA GLN A 151 10.96 13.97 17.24
C GLN A 151 9.59 13.64 16.66
N LEU A 152 9.23 12.35 16.61
CA LEU A 152 7.89 11.92 16.23
C LEU A 152 6.92 12.12 17.39
N TYR A 153 5.76 12.69 17.10
CA TYR A 153 4.72 13.02 18.07
C TYR A 153 3.45 12.18 17.88
N GLY A 154 3.28 11.61 16.67
CA GLY A 154 2.08 10.91 16.27
C GLY A 154 1.92 9.54 16.93
N GLU A 155 0.69 9.08 16.97
CA GLU A 155 0.36 7.78 17.53
C GLU A 155 0.41 6.63 16.54
N SER A 156 0.53 6.92 15.23
CA SER A 156 0.57 5.88 14.19
C SER A 156 1.86 5.07 14.23
N VAL A 157 2.99 5.65 14.63
CA VAL A 157 4.33 5.02 14.54
C VAL A 157 4.39 3.67 15.22
N LYS A 158 3.91 3.57 16.46
CA LYS A 158 3.90 2.31 17.22
C LYS A 158 3.00 1.25 16.58
N ARG A 159 1.91 1.69 15.94
CA ARG A 159 0.94 0.82 15.25
C ARG A 159 1.45 0.34 13.89
N ILE A 160 2.20 1.17 13.20
CA ILE A 160 2.94 0.79 11.99
C ILE A 160 4.07 -0.19 12.34
N ALA A 161 4.77 0.04 13.44
CA ALA A 161 5.75 -0.92 13.95
C ALA A 161 5.12 -2.27 14.31
N PHE A 162 3.91 -2.26 14.87
CA PHE A 162 3.14 -3.48 15.14
C PHE A 162 2.80 -4.23 13.85
N LEU A 163 2.32 -3.55 12.79
CA LEU A 163 2.07 -4.17 11.49
C LEU A 163 3.34 -4.85 10.95
N LYS A 164 4.47 -4.16 10.98
CA LYS A 164 5.75 -4.72 10.57
C LYS A 164 6.11 -5.96 11.38
N ALA A 165 6.05 -5.87 12.72
CA ALA A 165 6.36 -6.98 13.61
C ALA A 165 5.43 -8.19 13.38
N LEU A 166 4.13 -7.94 13.16
CA LEU A 166 3.16 -8.99 12.82
C LEU A 166 3.56 -9.74 11.56
N LEU A 167 3.82 -9.02 10.46
CA LEU A 167 4.19 -9.65 9.18
C LEU A 167 5.50 -10.42 9.27
N TYR A 168 6.50 -9.91 10.00
CA TYR A 168 7.76 -10.63 10.22
C TYR A 168 7.64 -11.83 11.16
N SER A 169 6.61 -11.86 12.02
CA SER A 169 6.37 -13.01 12.93
C SER A 169 5.73 -14.21 12.24
N LEU A 170 5.27 -14.03 11.02
CA LEU A 170 4.58 -15.06 10.24
C LEU A 170 5.44 -15.45 9.03
N PRO A 171 5.50 -16.74 8.66
CA PRO A 171 6.32 -17.18 7.54
C PRO A 171 5.83 -16.60 6.20
N GLY A 172 6.73 -15.89 5.49
CA GLY A 172 6.50 -15.40 4.13
C GLY A 172 6.93 -16.42 3.06
N PRO A 173 6.88 -16.06 1.78
CA PRO A 173 6.49 -14.75 1.28
C PRO A 173 4.98 -14.52 1.32
N TRP A 174 4.60 -13.24 1.41
CA TRP A 174 3.22 -12.81 1.33
C TRP A 174 2.84 -12.43 -0.10
N LYS A 175 1.66 -12.85 -0.53
CA LYS A 175 1.07 -12.46 -1.81
C LYS A 175 -0.28 -11.79 -1.55
N ALA A 176 -0.48 -10.59 -2.05
CA ALA A 176 -1.80 -9.97 -2.04
C ALA A 176 -2.72 -10.69 -3.02
N SER A 177 -3.93 -11.00 -2.58
CA SER A 177 -4.96 -11.57 -3.45
C SER A 177 -5.25 -10.63 -4.62
N GLU A 178 -5.64 -11.21 -5.74
CA GLU A 178 -6.18 -10.44 -6.84
C GLU A 178 -7.58 -9.93 -6.48
N ALA A 179 -7.91 -8.73 -6.93
CA ALA A 179 -9.26 -8.22 -6.76
C ALA A 179 -10.25 -9.05 -7.59
N VAL A 180 -11.21 -9.61 -6.90
CA VAL A 180 -12.30 -10.39 -7.52
C VAL A 180 -13.61 -9.63 -7.29
N LEU A 181 -14.46 -9.58 -8.31
CA LEU A 181 -15.81 -9.03 -8.16
C LEU A 181 -16.60 -9.93 -7.21
N VAL A 182 -16.74 -9.50 -5.98
CA VAL A 182 -17.62 -10.18 -5.02
C VAL A 182 -19.03 -9.63 -5.22
N ASN A 183 -19.97 -10.50 -5.57
CA ASN A 183 -21.37 -10.13 -5.57
C ASN A 183 -21.86 -10.09 -4.11
N PRO A 184 -22.13 -8.92 -3.52
CA PRO A 184 -22.59 -8.84 -2.13
C PRO A 184 -23.97 -9.46 -1.90
N ASN A 185 -24.69 -9.79 -2.98
CA ASN A 185 -26.03 -10.36 -2.95
C ASN A 185 -26.10 -11.82 -3.47
N GLN A 186 -24.96 -12.45 -3.72
CA GLN A 186 -24.95 -13.89 -3.98
C GLN A 186 -25.16 -14.62 -2.66
N ASP A 187 -26.42 -14.90 -2.38
CA ASP A 187 -26.77 -15.99 -1.49
C ASP A 187 -26.38 -17.29 -2.22
N GLU A 188 -25.42 -18.03 -1.72
CA GLU A 188 -24.79 -19.19 -2.37
C GLU A 188 -25.77 -20.36 -2.63
N THR A 189 -27.06 -20.15 -2.40
CA THR A 189 -28.09 -21.21 -2.45
C THR A 189 -28.98 -21.20 -3.69
N THR A 190 -28.81 -20.26 -4.64
CA THR A 190 -29.66 -20.24 -5.84
C THR A 190 -28.84 -20.47 -7.10
N GLU A 191 -28.99 -21.69 -7.67
CA GLU A 191 -28.51 -22.05 -9.01
C GLU A 191 -29.10 -21.22 -10.16
N ASP A 192 -30.07 -20.35 -9.86
CA ASP A 192 -30.72 -19.39 -10.77
C ASP A 192 -30.41 -17.93 -10.39
N ALA A 193 -29.14 -17.58 -10.35
CA ALA A 193 -28.75 -16.17 -10.18
C ALA A 193 -29.09 -15.38 -11.47
N THR A 194 -30.33 -14.99 -11.63
CA THR A 194 -30.68 -13.87 -12.53
C THR A 194 -29.86 -12.67 -12.10
N GLU A 195 -28.98 -12.22 -12.97
CA GLU A 195 -28.09 -11.08 -12.77
C GLU A 195 -28.84 -9.93 -12.08
N SER A 196 -28.40 -9.53 -10.89
CA SER A 196 -29.10 -8.49 -10.13
C SER A 196 -29.17 -7.19 -10.95
N PRO A 197 -30.15 -6.32 -10.73
CA PRO A 197 -30.24 -5.01 -11.41
C PRO A 197 -28.94 -4.20 -11.27
N PHE A 198 -28.26 -4.36 -10.16
CA PHE A 198 -26.96 -3.72 -9.91
C PHE A 198 -25.86 -4.28 -10.81
N HIS A 199 -25.75 -5.61 -10.98
CA HIS A 199 -24.76 -6.22 -11.88
C HIS A 199 -25.02 -5.84 -13.33
N ARG A 200 -26.27 -5.74 -13.74
CA ARG A 200 -26.63 -5.24 -15.08
C ARG A 200 -26.20 -3.80 -15.31
N LEU A 201 -26.24 -2.94 -14.27
CA LEU A 201 -25.74 -1.57 -14.33
C LEU A 201 -24.22 -1.55 -14.39
N LEU A 202 -23.57 -2.32 -13.52
CA LEU A 202 -22.12 -2.39 -13.47
C LEU A 202 -21.53 -2.93 -14.78
N ASN A 203 -22.14 -3.96 -15.36
CA ASN A 203 -21.72 -4.53 -16.66
C ASN A 203 -21.89 -3.56 -17.84
N LYS A 204 -22.74 -2.52 -17.70
CA LYS A 204 -22.88 -1.44 -18.68
C LYS A 204 -21.92 -0.26 -18.43
N ALA A 205 -21.28 -0.20 -17.28
CA ALA A 205 -20.29 0.82 -16.96
C ALA A 205 -19.02 0.63 -17.79
N SER A 206 -18.21 1.66 -17.87
CA SER A 206 -16.90 1.54 -18.52
C SER A 206 -16.03 0.49 -17.80
N PRO A 207 -15.11 -0.19 -18.50
CA PRO A 207 -14.20 -1.14 -17.87
C PRO A 207 -13.44 -0.53 -16.67
N GLU A 208 -13.04 0.73 -16.77
CA GLU A 208 -12.38 1.45 -15.69
C GLU A 208 -13.29 1.62 -14.46
N ALA A 209 -14.56 1.93 -14.65
CA ALA A 209 -15.53 2.04 -13.55
C ALA A 209 -15.81 0.67 -12.91
N GLN A 210 -15.91 -0.39 -13.71
CA GLN A 210 -16.07 -1.77 -13.24
C GLN A 210 -14.85 -2.17 -12.37
N ASP A 211 -13.65 -1.95 -12.87
CA ASP A 211 -12.41 -2.23 -12.17
C ASP A 211 -12.31 -1.44 -10.87
N THR A 212 -12.59 -0.14 -10.91
CA THR A 212 -12.56 0.73 -9.72
C THR A 212 -13.52 0.23 -8.65
N TYR A 213 -14.77 -0.11 -9.05
CA TYR A 213 -15.74 -0.65 -8.11
C TYR A 213 -15.31 -1.99 -7.54
N THR A 214 -14.85 -2.90 -8.39
CA THR A 214 -14.39 -4.24 -8.00
C THR A 214 -13.28 -4.14 -6.97
N ILE A 215 -12.25 -3.33 -7.24
CA ILE A 215 -11.11 -3.18 -6.35
C ILE A 215 -11.49 -2.50 -5.03
N ALA A 216 -12.36 -1.49 -5.07
CA ALA A 216 -12.81 -0.81 -3.86
C ALA A 216 -13.59 -1.73 -2.90
N ASN A 217 -14.27 -2.73 -3.46
CA ASN A 217 -15.12 -3.65 -2.69
C ASN A 217 -14.53 -5.06 -2.50
N SER A 218 -13.35 -5.33 -3.06
CA SER A 218 -12.69 -6.62 -2.88
C SER A 218 -12.07 -6.75 -1.48
N PRO A 219 -12.08 -7.94 -0.89
CA PRO A 219 -11.32 -8.23 0.32
C PRO A 219 -9.85 -7.85 0.16
N MET A 220 -9.25 -7.38 1.24
CA MET A 220 -7.83 -7.09 1.31
C MET A 220 -7.12 -8.24 2.01
N THR A 221 -6.75 -9.25 1.24
CA THR A 221 -6.18 -10.48 1.74
C THR A 221 -4.72 -10.63 1.36
N LEU A 222 -3.88 -10.99 2.34
CA LEU A 222 -2.52 -11.45 2.13
C LEU A 222 -2.47 -12.96 2.37
N GLU A 223 -2.02 -13.68 1.36
CA GLU A 223 -1.85 -15.12 1.41
C GLU A 223 -0.38 -15.46 1.69
N GLY A 224 -0.13 -16.25 2.71
CA GLY A 224 1.14 -16.91 2.98
C GLY A 224 1.05 -18.42 2.70
N ASN A 225 2.14 -19.14 2.93
CA ASN A 225 2.18 -20.57 2.65
C ASN A 225 1.23 -21.41 3.52
N THR A 226 1.00 -20.99 4.76
CA THR A 226 0.22 -21.75 5.76
C THR A 226 -0.82 -20.89 6.48
N HIS A 227 -0.98 -19.66 6.07
CA HIS A 227 -1.88 -18.71 6.73
C HIS A 227 -2.32 -17.62 5.76
N GLU A 228 -3.41 -16.99 6.12
CA GLU A 228 -4.05 -15.90 5.41
C GLU A 228 -4.33 -14.76 6.39
N LEU A 229 -4.19 -13.53 5.96
CA LEU A 229 -4.53 -12.33 6.71
C LEU A 229 -5.55 -11.53 5.91
N GLU A 230 -6.76 -11.42 6.42
CA GLU A 230 -7.82 -10.58 5.83
C GLU A 230 -7.97 -9.28 6.63
N TYR A 231 -7.89 -8.16 5.93
CA TYR A 231 -8.05 -6.83 6.51
C TYR A 231 -9.37 -6.20 6.07
N PHE A 232 -10.23 -5.85 7.02
CA PHE A 232 -11.57 -5.32 6.75
C PHE A 232 -11.63 -3.80 6.61
N GLY A 233 -10.55 -3.09 6.93
CA GLY A 233 -10.56 -1.63 6.91
C GLY A 233 -11.58 -1.02 7.85
N ARG A 234 -12.23 0.05 7.39
CA ARG A 234 -13.24 0.80 8.15
C ARG A 234 -14.60 0.09 8.23
N TYR A 235 -14.80 -0.92 7.42
CA TYR A 235 -16.09 -1.61 7.26
C TYR A 235 -16.06 -3.02 7.82
N CYS A 236 -15.42 -3.18 9.00
CA CYS A 236 -15.36 -4.46 9.68
C CYS A 236 -16.79 -4.96 9.98
N PRO A 237 -17.18 -6.14 9.47
CA PRO A 237 -18.47 -6.72 9.78
C PRO A 237 -18.51 -7.24 11.21
N GLY A 238 -19.69 -7.34 11.83
CA GLY A 238 -19.83 -7.93 13.16
C GLY A 238 -19.65 -9.45 13.20
N LYS A 239 -19.74 -10.11 12.03
CA LYS A 239 -19.55 -11.55 11.87
C LYS A 239 -18.94 -11.85 10.52
N LYS A 240 -18.08 -12.87 10.46
CA LYS A 240 -17.49 -13.40 9.21
C LYS A 240 -17.75 -14.89 9.12
N GLU A 241 -18.19 -15.35 7.96
CA GLU A 241 -18.22 -16.76 7.64
C GLU A 241 -16.92 -17.13 6.92
N LEU A 242 -16.26 -18.16 7.40
CA LEU A 242 -15.02 -18.71 6.85
C LEU A 242 -15.33 -20.05 6.18
N HIS A 243 -14.70 -20.29 5.04
CA HIS A 243 -14.75 -21.54 4.29
C HIS A 243 -13.35 -22.15 4.31
N LEU A 244 -13.07 -22.97 5.31
CA LEU A 244 -11.75 -23.58 5.48
C LEU A 244 -11.73 -24.97 4.82
N PRO A 245 -10.60 -25.40 4.26
CA PRO A 245 -10.47 -26.74 3.72
C PRO A 245 -10.82 -27.82 4.78
N GLU A 246 -11.56 -28.86 4.38
CA GLU A 246 -12.01 -29.90 5.30
C GLU A 246 -10.90 -30.85 5.77
N ASN A 247 -9.82 -30.94 5.02
CA ASN A 247 -8.69 -31.82 5.27
C ASN A 247 -7.62 -31.24 6.21
N GLY A 248 -7.90 -30.10 6.83
CA GLY A 248 -6.98 -29.39 7.72
C GLY A 248 -7.55 -29.15 9.12
N SER A 249 -6.69 -28.64 9.99
CA SER A 249 -7.07 -28.09 11.29
C SER A 249 -6.53 -26.67 11.38
N TYR A 250 -7.40 -25.73 11.59
CA TYR A 250 -7.09 -24.31 11.50
C TYR A 250 -7.32 -23.61 12.83
N LYS A 251 -6.60 -22.54 13.05
CA LYS A 251 -6.88 -21.56 14.10
C LYS A 251 -7.18 -20.22 13.48
N VAL A 252 -8.09 -19.48 14.10
CA VAL A 252 -8.44 -18.12 13.73
C VAL A 252 -8.05 -17.18 14.85
N GLU A 253 -7.31 -16.17 14.50
CA GLU A 253 -6.89 -15.12 15.40
C GLU A 253 -7.50 -13.79 14.96
N ILE A 254 -7.91 -12.97 15.89
CA ILE A 254 -8.40 -11.62 15.66
C ILE A 254 -7.31 -10.65 16.03
N ILE A 255 -7.01 -9.74 15.12
CA ILE A 255 -6.01 -8.70 15.28
C ILE A 255 -6.73 -7.35 15.38
N ASP A 256 -6.54 -6.67 16.50
CA ASP A 256 -6.94 -5.28 16.67
C ASP A 256 -5.75 -4.40 16.33
N ILE A 257 -5.86 -3.67 15.22
CA ILE A 257 -4.77 -2.84 14.71
C ILE A 257 -4.56 -1.57 15.52
N TRP A 258 -5.59 -1.09 16.21
CA TRP A 258 -5.50 0.10 17.02
C TRP A 258 -4.94 -0.19 18.41
N GLU A 259 -5.47 -1.22 19.07
CA GLU A 259 -4.99 -1.68 20.38
C GLU A 259 -3.71 -2.54 20.27
N MET A 260 -3.25 -2.83 19.04
CA MET A 260 -2.06 -3.64 18.77
C MET A 260 -2.12 -5.03 19.45
N THR A 261 -3.29 -5.63 19.44
CA THR A 261 -3.48 -6.95 20.07
C THR A 261 -3.69 -8.05 19.03
N ARG A 262 -3.28 -9.26 19.40
CA ARG A 262 -3.52 -10.48 18.63
C ARG A 262 -4.07 -11.53 19.61
N ARG A 263 -5.28 -12.00 19.38
CA ARG A 263 -5.93 -12.96 20.25
C ARG A 263 -6.51 -14.14 19.48
N LEU A 264 -6.38 -15.32 20.04
CA LEU A 264 -7.04 -16.52 19.54
C LEU A 264 -8.56 -16.36 19.64
N SER A 265 -9.27 -16.58 18.54
CA SER A 265 -10.73 -16.64 18.53
C SER A 265 -11.23 -18.06 18.63
N VAL A 266 -10.70 -18.95 17.79
CA VAL A 266 -11.06 -20.37 17.76
C VAL A 266 -9.93 -21.18 17.14
N GLU A 267 -9.80 -22.46 17.54
CA GLU A 267 -8.83 -23.39 16.98
C GLU A 267 -9.41 -24.79 16.79
N GLY A 268 -8.71 -25.62 16.05
CA GLY A 268 -9.13 -27.01 15.78
C GLY A 268 -10.34 -27.12 14.85
N ILE A 269 -10.54 -26.12 13.98
CA ILE A 269 -11.70 -26.02 13.08
C ILE A 269 -11.35 -26.30 11.65
N ASN A 270 -12.36 -26.70 10.88
CA ASN A 270 -12.34 -26.81 9.41
C ASN A 270 -13.76 -26.59 8.84
N GLY A 271 -13.89 -26.66 7.51
CA GLY A 271 -15.17 -26.47 6.85
C GLY A 271 -15.75 -25.08 7.03
N LYS A 272 -17.05 -25.00 7.11
CA LYS A 272 -17.80 -23.73 7.18
C LYS A 272 -17.97 -23.29 8.65
N VAL A 273 -17.38 -22.17 9.02
CA VAL A 273 -17.36 -21.66 10.41
C VAL A 273 -17.71 -20.18 10.45
N LYS A 274 -18.59 -19.79 11.41
CA LYS A 274 -18.91 -18.39 11.66
C LYS A 274 -18.15 -17.88 12.88
N ILE A 275 -17.44 -16.77 12.70
CA ILE A 275 -16.74 -16.08 13.80
C ILE A 275 -17.36 -14.71 14.05
N GLY A 276 -17.39 -14.32 15.34
CA GLY A 276 -17.71 -12.95 15.74
C GLY A 276 -16.47 -12.07 15.62
N LEU A 277 -16.65 -10.90 15.04
CA LEU A 277 -15.62 -9.85 14.98
C LEU A 277 -15.96 -8.76 16.01
N PRO A 278 -14.96 -7.99 16.50
CA PRO A 278 -15.22 -6.91 17.43
C PRO A 278 -16.27 -5.96 16.85
N ALA A 279 -17.26 -5.58 17.68
CA ALA A 279 -18.17 -4.52 17.28
C ALA A 279 -17.39 -3.22 17.09
N LYS A 280 -17.85 -2.40 16.17
CA LYS A 280 -17.40 -1.01 16.09
C LYS A 280 -18.04 -0.27 17.28
N GLU A 281 -17.25 0.18 18.21
CA GLU A 281 -17.64 1.18 19.19
C GLU A 281 -17.18 2.56 18.73
#